data_6b9ffc387e87ec57d1f910342695e2be
#
_entry.id   6b9ffc387e87ec57d1f910342695e2be
#
_cell.length_a   1.000
_cell.length_b   1.000
_cell.length_c   1.000
_cell.angle_alpha   90.00
_cell.angle_beta   90.00
_cell.angle_gamma   90.00
#
_symmetry.space_group_name_H-M   'P 1'
#
loop_
_entity.id
_entity.type
_entity.pdbx_description
1 polymer ?
#
loop_
_entity_poly.entity_id
_entity_poly.type
_entity_poly.pdbx_seq_one_letter_code
_entity_poly.pdbx_strand_id
1 'polypeptide(L)'
;MSEAVPAISPHRRIKQKRGRKTYDALIDTGFALLEHNELEAISIAELAKAAGYSVGAFYARFHSKDEFFDAMVAHHLEHRTKARDHLLATVPTDTLIEELIEDLVRHYWKRRRFWRAALIRNVRDPDFWEPIRTHGREFADLLIDRISRHARRPLTREEDRNVRFAFQVTFATINNAIMNQPGPIFIGQAAFVEYLARVFRLVSEYDHLIGAQEQHWPR
;
A
#
# COMPACT_ATOMS: atom_id res chain seq x y z
N MET A 1 22.40 -23.14 -30.06
CA MET A 1 23.41 -23.32 -28.98
C MET A 1 22.83 -22.66 -27.75
N SER A 2 22.38 -23.49 -26.79
CA SER A 2 21.79 -22.97 -25.55
C SER A 2 22.94 -22.72 -24.57
N GLU A 3 23.20 -21.46 -24.21
CA GLU A 3 24.13 -21.11 -23.14
C GLU A 3 23.56 -21.55 -21.80
N ALA A 4 24.21 -22.52 -21.17
CA ALA A 4 23.86 -22.97 -19.83
C ALA A 4 24.20 -21.85 -18.81
N VAL A 5 23.17 -21.35 -18.11
CA VAL A 5 23.34 -20.42 -17.00
C VAL A 5 24.26 -21.07 -15.94
N PRO A 6 25.38 -20.45 -15.54
CA PRO A 6 26.33 -21.06 -14.62
C PRO A 6 25.69 -21.31 -13.27
N ALA A 7 25.78 -22.55 -12.77
CA ALA A 7 25.22 -22.92 -11.46
C ALA A 7 25.91 -22.14 -10.33
N ILE A 8 25.13 -21.41 -9.52
CA ILE A 8 25.63 -20.65 -8.39
C ILE A 8 26.24 -21.60 -7.35
N SER A 9 27.50 -21.36 -6.94
CA SER A 9 28.23 -22.23 -5.99
C SER A 9 27.47 -22.34 -4.63
N PRO A 10 27.58 -23.50 -3.92
CA PRO A 10 26.91 -23.71 -2.65
C PRO A 10 27.22 -22.62 -1.60
N HIS A 11 28.46 -22.15 -1.52
CA HIS A 11 28.88 -21.06 -0.64
C HIS A 11 28.15 -19.72 -0.95
N ARG A 12 27.99 -19.41 -2.22
CA ARG A 12 27.29 -18.21 -2.67
C ARG A 12 25.79 -18.29 -2.35
N ARG A 13 25.17 -19.47 -2.51
CA ARG A 13 23.78 -19.75 -2.11
C ARG A 13 23.56 -19.57 -0.60
N ILE A 14 24.49 -20.09 0.23
CA ILE A 14 24.42 -19.97 1.70
C ILE A 14 24.57 -18.50 2.12
N LYS A 15 25.51 -17.75 1.52
CA LYS A 15 25.73 -16.33 1.80
C LYS A 15 24.51 -15.50 1.39
N GLN A 16 23.90 -15.78 0.24
CA GLN A 16 22.67 -15.13 -0.23
C GLN A 16 21.48 -15.46 0.68
N LYS A 17 21.31 -16.72 1.09
CA LYS A 17 20.22 -17.14 1.98
C LYS A 17 20.33 -16.50 3.38
N ARG A 18 21.55 -16.43 3.95
CA ARG A 18 21.79 -15.73 5.22
C ARG A 18 21.55 -14.22 5.09
N GLY A 19 21.99 -13.65 3.94
CA GLY A 19 21.77 -12.25 3.62
C GLY A 19 20.30 -11.89 3.56
N ARG A 20 19.49 -12.72 2.91
CA ARG A 20 18.03 -12.53 2.81
C ARG A 20 17.36 -12.65 4.18
N LYS A 21 17.71 -13.65 4.97
CA LYS A 21 17.19 -13.82 6.33
C LYS A 21 17.45 -12.59 7.22
N THR A 22 18.66 -12.00 7.16
CA THR A 22 18.97 -10.77 7.91
C THR A 22 18.17 -9.58 7.39
N TYR A 23 18.04 -9.44 6.07
CA TYR A 23 17.24 -8.40 5.43
C TYR A 23 15.77 -8.49 5.89
N ASP A 24 15.15 -9.65 5.74
CA ASP A 24 13.75 -9.88 6.11
C ASP A 24 13.52 -9.60 7.60
N ALA A 25 14.41 -10.08 8.49
CA ALA A 25 14.31 -9.84 9.91
C ALA A 25 14.43 -8.36 10.29
N LEU A 26 15.30 -7.58 9.62
CA LEU A 26 15.41 -6.14 9.84
C LEU A 26 14.14 -5.42 9.39
N ILE A 27 13.60 -5.76 8.22
CA ILE A 27 12.35 -5.18 7.69
C ILE A 27 11.18 -5.47 8.63
N ASP A 28 10.99 -6.73 9.04
CA ASP A 28 9.90 -7.12 9.94
C ASP A 28 10.01 -6.41 11.29
N THR A 29 11.23 -6.32 11.85
CA THR A 29 11.49 -5.59 13.09
C THR A 29 11.22 -4.09 12.94
N GLY A 30 11.58 -3.49 11.80
CA GLY A 30 11.27 -2.10 11.49
C GLY A 30 9.77 -1.83 11.54
N PHE A 31 8.96 -2.69 10.93
CA PHE A 31 7.51 -2.58 11.01
C PHE A 31 6.98 -2.77 12.44
N ALA A 32 7.51 -3.71 13.21
CA ALA A 32 7.10 -3.94 14.58
C ALA A 32 7.42 -2.73 15.47
N LEU A 33 8.60 -2.14 15.34
CA LEU A 33 8.98 -0.94 16.09
C LEU A 33 8.12 0.26 15.73
N LEU A 34 7.74 0.43 14.44
CA LEU A 34 6.86 1.49 13.98
C LEU A 34 5.40 1.34 14.45
N GLU A 35 4.99 0.21 15.01
CA GLU A 35 3.68 0.11 15.65
C GLU A 35 3.56 1.01 16.88
N HIS A 36 4.69 1.29 17.57
CA HIS A 36 4.72 2.00 18.85
C HIS A 36 5.57 3.27 18.83
N ASN A 37 6.46 3.43 17.86
CA ASN A 37 7.41 4.54 17.79
C ASN A 37 7.29 5.31 16.46
N GLU A 38 7.64 6.59 16.46
CA GLU A 38 7.86 7.34 15.23
C GLU A 38 9.23 6.93 14.62
N LEU A 39 9.36 7.02 13.28
CA LEU A 39 10.58 6.59 12.58
C LEU A 39 11.84 7.29 13.12
N GLU A 40 11.74 8.58 13.40
CA GLU A 40 12.85 9.40 13.89
C GLU A 40 13.39 8.92 15.24
N ALA A 41 12.51 8.42 16.10
CA ALA A 41 12.87 7.93 17.43
C ALA A 41 13.59 6.57 17.42
N ILE A 42 13.47 5.78 16.35
CA ILE A 42 14.11 4.47 16.24
C ILE A 42 15.57 4.65 15.81
N SER A 43 16.54 4.29 16.65
CA SER A 43 17.95 4.25 16.28
C SER A 43 18.30 2.97 15.51
N ILE A 44 19.36 3.03 14.67
CA ILE A 44 19.86 1.85 13.95
C ILE A 44 20.38 0.80 14.95
N ALA A 45 20.96 1.22 16.08
CA ALA A 45 21.46 0.32 17.12
C ALA A 45 20.30 -0.45 17.79
N GLU A 46 19.22 0.24 18.11
CA GLU A 46 18.00 -0.34 18.67
C GLU A 46 17.34 -1.32 17.69
N LEU A 47 17.16 -0.91 16.43
CA LEU A 47 16.63 -1.74 15.37
C LEU A 47 17.44 -3.03 15.17
N ALA A 48 18.77 -2.91 15.04
CA ALA A 48 19.65 -4.06 14.84
C ALA A 48 19.59 -5.01 16.06
N LYS A 49 19.66 -4.47 17.26
CA LYS A 49 19.54 -5.25 18.52
C LYS A 49 18.20 -5.98 18.61
N ALA A 50 17.10 -5.30 18.35
CA ALA A 50 15.75 -5.88 18.37
C ALA A 50 15.58 -6.99 17.31
N ALA A 51 16.22 -6.85 16.14
CA ALA A 51 16.25 -7.87 15.09
C ALA A 51 17.19 -9.05 15.40
N GLY A 52 17.98 -9.01 16.50
CA GLY A 52 18.96 -10.03 16.86
C GLY A 52 20.27 -9.96 16.06
N TYR A 53 20.63 -8.77 15.56
CA TYR A 53 21.83 -8.53 14.75
C TYR A 53 22.69 -7.39 15.28
N SER A 54 23.90 -7.27 14.76
CA SER A 54 24.79 -6.14 15.05
C SER A 54 24.51 -4.95 14.15
N VAL A 55 24.92 -3.77 14.57
CA VAL A 55 24.92 -2.54 13.74
C VAL A 55 25.71 -2.75 12.43
N GLY A 56 26.83 -3.49 12.48
CA GLY A 56 27.59 -3.87 11.28
C GLY A 56 26.79 -4.74 10.30
N ALA A 57 25.90 -5.62 10.81
CA ALA A 57 25.01 -6.40 9.95
C ALA A 57 23.93 -5.55 9.26
N PHE A 58 23.47 -4.48 9.91
CA PHE A 58 22.61 -3.48 9.29
C PHE A 58 23.34 -2.76 8.14
N TYR A 59 24.51 -2.18 8.41
CA TYR A 59 25.28 -1.44 7.40
C TYR A 59 25.83 -2.31 6.25
N ALA A 60 25.88 -3.63 6.45
CA ALA A 60 26.15 -4.57 5.37
C ALA A 60 24.95 -4.73 4.38
N ARG A 61 23.79 -4.12 4.67
CA ARG A 61 22.55 -4.21 3.87
C ARG A 61 22.03 -2.86 3.42
N PHE A 62 22.12 -1.85 4.27
CA PHE A 62 21.59 -0.52 4.07
C PHE A 62 22.66 0.51 4.43
N HIS A 63 22.95 1.46 3.54
CA HIS A 63 23.93 2.50 3.80
C HIS A 63 23.42 3.58 4.78
N SER A 64 22.10 3.69 4.91
CA SER A 64 21.45 4.68 5.76
C SER A 64 20.10 4.18 6.29
N LYS A 65 19.55 4.91 7.25
CA LYS A 65 18.18 4.70 7.73
C LYS A 65 17.15 5.02 6.64
N ASP A 66 17.48 5.96 5.76
CA ASP A 66 16.63 6.32 4.63
C ASP A 66 16.54 5.19 3.60
N GLU A 67 17.68 4.60 3.21
CA GLU A 67 17.69 3.43 2.33
C GLU A 67 16.96 2.22 2.95
N PHE A 68 17.10 2.03 4.25
CA PHE A 68 16.34 1.03 4.98
C PHE A 68 14.82 1.30 4.87
N PHE A 69 14.40 2.56 5.04
CA PHE A 69 13.00 2.93 4.94
C PHE A 69 12.46 2.77 3.50
N ASP A 70 13.27 3.10 2.49
CA ASP A 70 12.95 2.85 1.08
C ASP A 70 12.72 1.35 0.82
N ALA A 71 13.56 0.50 1.40
CA ALA A 71 13.41 -0.95 1.33
C ALA A 71 12.15 -1.45 2.06
N MET A 72 11.76 -0.83 3.18
CA MET A 72 10.49 -1.11 3.85
C MET A 72 9.30 -0.76 2.96
N VAL A 73 9.35 0.37 2.25
CA VAL A 73 8.30 0.77 1.30
C VAL A 73 8.19 -0.24 0.17
N ALA A 74 9.30 -0.62 -0.45
CA ALA A 74 9.30 -1.62 -1.53
C ALA A 74 8.73 -2.97 -1.07
N HIS A 75 9.14 -3.46 0.09
CA HIS A 75 8.62 -4.69 0.70
C HIS A 75 7.11 -4.59 0.97
N HIS A 76 6.66 -3.45 1.49
CA HIS A 76 5.26 -3.18 1.75
C HIS A 76 4.42 -3.22 0.47
N LEU A 77 4.84 -2.54 -0.59
CA LEU A 77 4.13 -2.50 -1.85
C LEU A 77 4.04 -3.90 -2.50
N GLU A 78 5.11 -4.72 -2.42
CA GLU A 78 5.09 -6.09 -2.91
C GLU A 78 4.00 -6.93 -2.20
N HIS A 79 3.90 -6.82 -0.88
CA HIS A 79 2.86 -7.52 -0.12
C HIS A 79 1.46 -7.01 -0.45
N ARG A 80 1.31 -5.69 -0.64
CA ARG A 80 0.02 -5.08 -1.01
C ARG A 80 -0.45 -5.48 -2.40
N THR A 81 0.47 -5.66 -3.35
CA THR A 81 0.15 -6.18 -4.68
C THR A 81 -0.58 -7.52 -4.60
N LYS A 82 -0.07 -8.47 -3.82
CA LYS A 82 -0.70 -9.80 -3.66
C LYS A 82 -2.10 -9.72 -3.03
N ALA A 83 -2.26 -8.89 -2.00
CA ALA A 83 -3.54 -8.69 -1.33
C ALA A 83 -4.57 -8.04 -2.26
N ARG A 84 -4.17 -7.01 -3.01
CA ARG A 84 -4.98 -6.33 -4.03
C ARG A 84 -5.45 -7.31 -5.11
N ASP A 85 -4.53 -8.08 -5.66
CA ASP A 85 -4.82 -9.01 -6.76
C ASP A 85 -5.79 -10.09 -6.29
N HIS A 86 -5.63 -10.59 -5.05
CA HIS A 86 -6.56 -11.54 -4.45
C HIS A 86 -7.96 -10.93 -4.28
N LEU A 87 -8.06 -9.73 -3.71
CA LEU A 87 -9.32 -9.01 -3.51
C LEU A 87 -10.03 -8.80 -4.87
N LEU A 88 -9.33 -8.27 -5.86
CA LEU A 88 -9.87 -8.07 -7.19
C LEU A 88 -10.27 -9.37 -7.90
N ALA A 89 -9.71 -10.52 -7.55
CA ALA A 89 -10.05 -11.80 -8.14
C ALA A 89 -11.26 -12.47 -7.47
N THR A 90 -11.46 -12.27 -6.17
CA THR A 90 -12.38 -13.09 -5.35
C THR A 90 -13.64 -12.36 -4.89
N VAL A 91 -13.57 -11.04 -4.68
CA VAL A 91 -14.72 -10.27 -4.17
C VAL A 91 -15.75 -10.05 -5.29
N PRO A 92 -17.05 -10.24 -5.06
CA PRO A 92 -18.11 -9.91 -6.01
C PRO A 92 -18.07 -8.41 -6.41
N THR A 93 -18.48 -8.10 -7.66
CA THR A 93 -18.35 -6.73 -8.19
C THR A 93 -19.27 -5.74 -7.46
N ASP A 94 -20.43 -6.17 -6.99
CA ASP A 94 -21.41 -5.34 -6.27
C ASP A 94 -20.94 -4.87 -4.89
N THR A 95 -20.13 -5.68 -4.19
CA THR A 95 -19.57 -5.36 -2.86
C THR A 95 -18.08 -4.97 -2.92
N LEU A 96 -17.50 -4.91 -4.12
CA LEU A 96 -16.06 -4.74 -4.30
C LEU A 96 -15.54 -3.43 -3.71
N ILE A 97 -16.28 -2.33 -3.83
CA ILE A 97 -15.82 -1.02 -3.35
C ILE A 97 -15.77 -0.97 -1.83
N GLU A 98 -16.78 -1.51 -1.16
CA GLU A 98 -16.83 -1.59 0.31
C GLU A 98 -15.64 -2.37 0.85
N GLU A 99 -15.41 -3.58 0.33
CA GLU A 99 -14.30 -4.44 0.73
C GLU A 99 -12.93 -3.80 0.43
N LEU A 100 -12.81 -3.14 -0.73
CA LEU A 100 -11.60 -2.43 -1.13
C LEU A 100 -11.29 -1.27 -0.17
N ILE A 101 -12.28 -0.44 0.14
CA ILE A 101 -12.12 0.72 1.03
C ILE A 101 -11.86 0.25 2.46
N GLU A 102 -12.56 -0.80 2.93
CA GLU A 102 -12.32 -1.37 4.25
C GLU A 102 -10.89 -1.90 4.37
N ASP A 103 -10.41 -2.68 3.39
CA ASP A 103 -9.04 -3.20 3.38
C ASP A 103 -8.01 -2.06 3.36
N LEU A 104 -8.19 -1.03 2.53
CA LEU A 104 -7.32 0.14 2.50
C LEU A 104 -7.29 0.85 3.84
N VAL A 105 -8.44 1.24 4.39
CA VAL A 105 -8.54 1.99 5.65
C VAL A 105 -7.93 1.20 6.81
N ARG A 106 -8.30 -0.08 6.96
CA ARG A 106 -7.76 -0.97 7.99
C ARG A 106 -6.24 -1.05 7.90
N HIS A 107 -5.71 -1.20 6.69
CA HIS A 107 -4.29 -1.33 6.46
C HIS A 107 -3.53 -0.04 6.75
N TYR A 108 -4.01 1.10 6.26
CA TYR A 108 -3.43 2.41 6.53
C TYR A 108 -3.48 2.74 8.02
N TRP A 109 -4.59 2.46 8.69
CA TRP A 109 -4.73 2.68 10.13
C TRP A 109 -3.78 1.81 10.96
N LYS A 110 -3.69 0.52 10.65
CA LYS A 110 -2.75 -0.39 11.31
C LYS A 110 -1.30 0.09 11.17
N ARG A 111 -0.93 0.62 10.02
CA ARG A 111 0.42 1.10 9.72
C ARG A 111 0.53 2.64 9.67
N ARG A 112 -0.28 3.34 10.44
CA ARG A 112 -0.37 4.81 10.36
C ARG A 112 0.95 5.54 10.60
N ARG A 113 1.83 5.06 11.51
CA ARG A 113 3.14 5.68 11.75
C ARG A 113 4.10 5.47 10.58
N PHE A 114 4.07 4.29 9.96
CA PHE A 114 4.80 4.04 8.72
C PHE A 114 4.35 4.99 7.60
N TRP A 115 3.05 5.12 7.39
CA TRP A 115 2.50 6.01 6.36
C TRP A 115 2.77 7.48 6.68
N ARG A 116 2.68 7.88 7.95
CA ARG A 116 3.06 9.22 8.39
C ARG A 116 4.51 9.52 8.07
N ALA A 117 5.44 8.62 8.37
CA ALA A 117 6.85 8.75 8.02
C ALA A 117 7.07 8.87 6.51
N ALA A 118 6.35 8.06 5.70
CA ALA A 118 6.41 8.13 4.24
C ALA A 118 5.90 9.48 3.70
N LEU A 119 4.80 10.00 4.24
CA LEU A 119 4.27 11.31 3.85
C LEU A 119 5.23 12.46 4.21
N ILE A 120 5.84 12.41 5.40
CA ILE A 120 6.86 13.39 5.82
C ILE A 120 8.10 13.32 4.90
N ARG A 121 8.56 12.11 4.57
CA ARG A 121 9.67 11.89 3.66
C ARG A 121 9.38 12.46 2.27
N ASN A 122 8.18 12.26 1.72
CA ASN A 122 7.77 12.78 0.42
C ASN A 122 7.87 14.33 0.33
N VAL A 123 7.67 15.04 1.44
CA VAL A 123 7.81 16.50 1.46
C VAL A 123 9.27 16.93 1.23
N ARG A 124 10.24 16.11 1.69
CA ARG A 124 11.69 16.39 1.57
C ARG A 124 12.28 15.84 0.28
N ASP A 125 11.72 14.75 -0.23
CA ASP A 125 12.19 14.01 -1.39
C ASP A 125 10.97 13.54 -2.22
N PRO A 126 10.51 14.34 -3.20
CA PRO A 126 9.34 14.00 -4.01
C PRO A 126 9.51 12.75 -4.87
N ASP A 127 10.74 12.37 -5.23
CA ASP A 127 11.03 11.18 -6.04
C ASP A 127 10.82 9.89 -5.24
N PHE A 128 10.98 9.94 -3.91
CA PHE A 128 10.67 8.85 -3.00
C PHE A 128 9.24 8.31 -3.18
N TRP A 129 8.27 9.16 -3.56
CA TRP A 129 6.87 8.79 -3.67
C TRP A 129 6.52 8.07 -4.99
N GLU A 130 7.42 8.04 -5.99
CA GLU A 130 7.13 7.50 -7.32
C GLU A 130 6.72 6.01 -7.31
N PRO A 131 7.35 5.09 -6.55
CA PRO A 131 6.88 3.71 -6.44
C PRO A 131 5.45 3.60 -5.88
N ILE A 132 5.09 4.48 -4.93
CA ILE A 132 3.75 4.51 -4.33
C ILE A 132 2.73 5.03 -5.34
N ARG A 133 3.06 6.09 -6.10
CA ARG A 133 2.22 6.61 -7.21
C ARG A 133 1.99 5.55 -8.28
N THR A 134 3.03 4.84 -8.67
CA THR A 134 2.96 3.76 -9.66
C THR A 134 2.05 2.64 -9.19
N HIS A 135 2.21 2.18 -7.95
CA HIS A 135 1.33 1.17 -7.35
C HIS A 135 -0.14 1.62 -7.31
N GLY A 136 -0.40 2.90 -7.03
CA GLY A 136 -1.75 3.47 -7.04
C GLY A 136 -2.36 3.53 -8.46
N ARG A 137 -1.55 3.88 -9.47
CA ARG A 137 -1.98 3.86 -10.88
C ARG A 137 -2.33 2.45 -11.35
N GLU A 138 -1.46 1.48 -11.08
CA GLU A 138 -1.72 0.07 -11.40
C GLU A 138 -2.98 -0.46 -10.73
N PHE A 139 -3.26 -0.02 -9.50
CA PHE A 139 -4.48 -0.40 -8.82
C PHE A 139 -5.73 0.13 -9.55
N ALA A 140 -5.71 1.40 -9.96
CA ALA A 140 -6.80 1.97 -10.75
C ALA A 140 -6.97 1.25 -12.09
N ASP A 141 -5.88 0.93 -12.79
CA ASP A 141 -5.91 0.19 -14.06
C ASP A 141 -6.58 -1.18 -13.89
N LEU A 142 -6.23 -1.93 -12.87
CA LEU A 142 -6.80 -3.25 -12.59
C LEU A 142 -8.29 -3.18 -12.21
N LEU A 143 -8.70 -2.16 -11.46
CA LEU A 143 -10.13 -1.95 -11.16
C LEU A 143 -10.91 -1.59 -12.43
N ILE A 144 -10.37 -0.70 -13.28
CA ILE A 144 -10.97 -0.33 -14.57
C ILE A 144 -11.14 -1.55 -15.47
N ASP A 145 -10.11 -2.40 -15.56
CA ASP A 145 -10.18 -3.66 -16.31
C ASP A 145 -11.24 -4.61 -15.75
N ARG A 146 -11.37 -4.67 -14.43
CA ARG A 146 -12.40 -5.48 -13.77
C ARG A 146 -13.81 -4.98 -14.09
N ILE A 147 -14.05 -3.66 -13.97
CA ILE A 147 -15.33 -3.02 -14.31
C ILE A 147 -15.64 -3.23 -15.79
N SER A 148 -14.68 -3.01 -16.68
CA SER A 148 -14.85 -3.18 -18.13
C SER A 148 -15.26 -4.61 -18.51
N ARG A 149 -14.67 -5.61 -17.85
CA ARG A 149 -15.05 -7.02 -18.03
C ARG A 149 -16.48 -7.30 -17.54
N HIS A 150 -16.86 -6.72 -16.41
CA HIS A 150 -18.23 -6.86 -15.89
C HIS A 150 -19.25 -6.19 -16.80
N ALA A 151 -19.00 -4.96 -17.23
CA ALA A 151 -19.84 -4.19 -18.14
C ALA A 151 -19.84 -4.73 -19.59
N ARG A 152 -18.94 -5.69 -19.91
CA ARG A 152 -18.72 -6.25 -21.26
C ARG A 152 -18.43 -5.19 -22.33
N ARG A 153 -17.82 -4.08 -21.94
CA ARG A 153 -17.36 -3.00 -22.81
C ARG A 153 -16.20 -2.24 -22.16
N PRO A 154 -15.34 -1.61 -22.94
CA PRO A 154 -14.36 -0.68 -22.38
C PRO A 154 -15.09 0.51 -21.74
N LEU A 155 -14.48 1.11 -20.72
CA LEU A 155 -14.94 2.37 -20.17
C LEU A 155 -14.68 3.52 -21.16
N THR A 156 -15.56 4.50 -21.16
CA THR A 156 -15.33 5.77 -21.86
C THR A 156 -14.19 6.54 -21.19
N ARG A 157 -13.66 7.57 -21.83
CA ARG A 157 -12.63 8.44 -21.25
C ARG A 157 -13.09 9.16 -19.98
N GLU A 158 -14.37 9.46 -19.90
CA GLU A 158 -14.97 10.11 -18.73
C GLU A 158 -15.08 9.13 -17.57
N GLU A 159 -15.64 7.95 -17.81
CA GLU A 159 -15.75 6.87 -16.82
C GLU A 159 -14.38 6.45 -16.26
N ASP A 160 -13.37 6.26 -17.13
CA ASP A 160 -11.98 5.98 -16.70
C ASP A 160 -11.44 7.10 -15.78
N ARG A 161 -11.66 8.36 -16.16
CA ARG A 161 -11.22 9.53 -15.40
C ARG A 161 -11.93 9.61 -14.05
N ASN A 162 -13.22 9.32 -13.99
CA ASN A 162 -14.01 9.33 -12.78
C ASN A 162 -13.51 8.26 -11.78
N VAL A 163 -13.22 7.04 -12.24
CA VAL A 163 -12.62 5.98 -11.41
C VAL A 163 -11.26 6.42 -10.87
N ARG A 164 -10.37 6.97 -11.69
CA ARG A 164 -9.05 7.46 -11.26
C ARG A 164 -9.17 8.59 -10.24
N PHE A 165 -10.11 9.50 -10.45
CA PHE A 165 -10.35 10.60 -9.54
C PHE A 165 -10.93 10.12 -8.20
N ALA A 166 -11.80 9.10 -8.21
CA ALA A 166 -12.28 8.45 -6.99
C ALA A 166 -11.13 7.88 -6.16
N PHE A 167 -10.12 7.24 -6.78
CA PHE A 167 -8.89 6.82 -6.09
C PHE A 167 -8.11 8.01 -5.54
N GLN A 168 -7.95 9.08 -6.33
CA GLN A 168 -7.26 10.29 -5.86
C GLN A 168 -7.92 10.88 -4.61
N VAL A 169 -9.26 11.02 -4.62
CA VAL A 169 -10.03 11.50 -3.45
C VAL A 169 -9.84 10.56 -2.26
N THR A 170 -9.91 9.26 -2.48
CA THR A 170 -9.74 8.24 -1.43
C THR A 170 -8.39 8.36 -0.76
N PHE A 171 -7.30 8.36 -1.52
CA PHE A 171 -5.94 8.47 -0.95
C PHE A 171 -5.68 9.83 -0.32
N ALA A 172 -6.20 10.94 -0.90
CA ALA A 172 -6.09 12.26 -0.31
C ALA A 172 -6.79 12.32 1.06
N THR A 173 -7.97 11.73 1.18
CA THR A 173 -8.75 11.66 2.43
C THR A 173 -8.03 10.82 3.49
N ILE A 174 -7.53 9.63 3.14
CA ILE A 174 -6.77 8.76 4.05
C ILE A 174 -5.47 9.45 4.50
N ASN A 175 -4.71 10.04 3.58
CA ASN A 175 -3.47 10.73 3.90
C ASN A 175 -3.70 11.94 4.82
N ASN A 176 -4.74 12.73 4.56
CA ASN A 176 -5.13 13.83 5.43
C ASN A 176 -5.57 13.34 6.82
N ALA A 177 -6.31 12.23 6.90
CA ALA A 177 -6.72 11.64 8.17
C ALA A 177 -5.53 11.13 9.00
N ILE A 178 -4.48 10.58 8.35
CA ILE A 178 -3.25 10.13 9.03
C ILE A 178 -2.42 11.32 9.53
N MET A 179 -2.33 12.40 8.75
CA MET A 179 -1.49 13.55 9.08
C MET A 179 -2.14 14.50 10.08
N ASN A 180 -3.41 14.81 9.90
CA ASN A 180 -4.08 15.94 10.54
C ASN A 180 -5.24 15.55 11.44
N GLN A 181 -5.82 14.34 11.28
CA GLN A 181 -7.01 13.88 12.02
C GLN A 181 -8.13 14.94 12.07
N PRO A 182 -8.60 15.44 10.90
CA PRO A 182 -9.44 16.62 10.85
C PRO A 182 -10.85 16.47 11.50
N GLY A 183 -11.31 15.21 11.72
CA GLY A 183 -12.66 14.94 12.20
C GLY A 183 -13.76 15.51 11.25
N PRO A 184 -15.04 15.43 11.65
CA PRO A 184 -15.56 14.78 12.87
C PRO A 184 -15.54 13.25 12.83
N ILE A 185 -15.32 12.63 11.65
CA ILE A 185 -15.25 11.18 11.44
C ILE A 185 -13.79 10.80 11.30
N PHE A 186 -13.30 9.95 12.22
CA PHE A 186 -11.88 9.57 12.28
C PHE A 186 -11.62 8.21 11.63
N ILE A 187 -10.44 8.03 11.02
CA ILE A 187 -10.03 6.85 10.25
C ILE A 187 -10.17 5.50 11.00
N GLY A 188 -10.20 5.49 12.34
CA GLY A 188 -10.42 4.29 13.15
C GLY A 188 -11.89 3.91 13.36
N GLN A 189 -12.84 4.72 12.88
CA GLN A 189 -14.27 4.50 13.05
C GLN A 189 -14.88 3.78 11.84
N ALA A 190 -15.86 2.90 12.07
CA ALA A 190 -16.58 2.22 10.98
C ALA A 190 -17.23 3.20 9.99
N ALA A 191 -17.78 4.32 10.50
CA ALA A 191 -18.35 5.38 9.67
C ALA A 191 -17.35 5.97 8.66
N PHE A 192 -16.03 5.97 8.96
CA PHE A 192 -15.03 6.46 8.00
C PHE A 192 -14.99 5.59 6.74
N VAL A 193 -15.05 4.27 6.90
CA VAL A 193 -15.11 3.31 5.78
C VAL A 193 -16.37 3.52 4.98
N GLU A 194 -17.53 3.58 5.66
CA GLU A 194 -18.84 3.74 5.03
C GLU A 194 -18.91 5.02 4.18
N TYR A 195 -18.54 6.17 4.75
CA TYR A 195 -18.56 7.45 4.02
C TYR A 195 -17.55 7.46 2.86
N LEU A 196 -16.37 6.89 3.05
CA LEU A 196 -15.35 6.88 2.01
C LEU A 196 -15.74 5.96 0.85
N ALA A 197 -16.33 4.78 1.12
CA ALA A 197 -16.88 3.89 0.10
C ALA A 197 -18.01 4.58 -0.68
N ARG A 198 -18.90 5.27 0.03
CA ARG A 198 -19.96 6.07 -0.60
C ARG A 198 -19.41 7.17 -1.51
N VAL A 199 -18.40 7.92 -1.06
CA VAL A 199 -17.75 8.95 -1.88
C VAL A 199 -17.09 8.32 -3.12
N PHE A 200 -16.42 7.18 -2.97
CA PHE A 200 -15.83 6.48 -4.10
C PHE A 200 -16.89 6.11 -5.14
N ARG A 201 -18.00 5.47 -4.73
CA ARG A 201 -19.10 5.06 -5.62
C ARG A 201 -19.72 6.26 -6.34
N LEU A 202 -19.97 7.35 -5.62
CA LEU A 202 -20.53 8.58 -6.20
C LEU A 202 -19.60 9.22 -7.23
N VAL A 203 -18.31 9.37 -6.92
CA VAL A 203 -17.34 10.02 -7.79
C VAL A 203 -17.02 9.18 -9.03
N SER A 204 -16.96 7.85 -8.87
CA SER A 204 -16.72 6.93 -9.99
C SER A 204 -17.97 6.56 -10.77
N GLU A 205 -19.16 6.95 -10.31
CA GLU A 205 -20.45 6.49 -10.84
C GLU A 205 -20.55 4.95 -10.88
N TYR A 206 -19.96 4.30 -9.84
CA TYR A 206 -19.73 2.87 -9.83
C TYR A 206 -21.00 2.04 -10.06
N ASP A 207 -22.11 2.42 -9.43
CA ASP A 207 -23.39 1.73 -9.53
C ASP A 207 -23.90 1.70 -10.99
N HIS A 208 -23.75 2.82 -11.70
CA HIS A 208 -24.08 2.91 -13.14
C HIS A 208 -23.15 2.00 -13.96
N LEU A 209 -21.85 1.99 -13.67
CA LEU A 209 -20.85 1.17 -14.38
C LEU A 209 -21.12 -0.33 -14.28
N ILE A 210 -21.63 -0.81 -13.14
CA ILE A 210 -21.92 -2.23 -12.90
C ILE A 210 -23.38 -2.61 -13.17
N GLY A 211 -24.23 -1.64 -13.59
CA GLY A 211 -25.65 -1.89 -13.83
C GLY A 211 -26.47 -2.19 -12.58
N ALA A 212 -25.97 -1.77 -11.41
CA ALA A 212 -26.71 -1.88 -10.15
C ALA A 212 -27.80 -0.80 -10.09
N GLN A 213 -28.93 -1.14 -9.45
CA GLN A 213 -29.94 -0.13 -9.11
C GLN A 213 -29.34 0.83 -8.09
N GLU A 214 -29.56 2.15 -8.27
CA GLU A 214 -29.11 3.17 -7.33
C GLU A 214 -29.55 2.81 -5.91
N GLN A 215 -28.58 2.59 -5.02
CA GLN A 215 -28.87 2.36 -3.62
C GLN A 215 -29.40 3.68 -3.03
N HIS A 216 -30.68 3.71 -2.68
CA HIS A 216 -31.29 4.83 -1.95
C HIS A 216 -30.71 4.86 -0.53
N TRP A 217 -29.76 5.75 -0.29
CA TRP A 217 -29.21 5.98 1.03
C TRP A 217 -30.25 6.75 1.88
N PRO A 218 -30.54 6.32 3.13
CA PRO A 218 -31.40 7.09 4.01
C PRO A 218 -30.79 8.48 4.24
N ARG A 219 -31.66 9.49 4.17
CA ARG A 219 -31.31 10.89 4.44
C ARG A 219 -30.97 11.12 5.91
#